data_24235f6b905c8f76eecb06a203599b88
#
_entry.id   24235f6b905c8f76eecb06a203599b88
#
_cell.length_a   1.000
_cell.length_b   1.000
_cell.length_c   1.000
_cell.angle_alpha   90.00
_cell.angle_beta   90.00
_cell.angle_gamma   90.00
#
_symmetry.space_group_name_H-M   'P 1'
#
loop_
_entity.id
_entity.type
_entity.pdbx_description
1 polymer ?
#
loop_
_entity_poly.entity_id
_entity_poly.type
_entity_poly.pdbx_seq_one_letter_code
_entity_poly.pdbx_strand_id
1 'polypeptide(L)'
;MKRKGGAGKSCSEKTVRIILDVITWVLIAFVVEYLVLILNGHELYVAKSGSMEPAIHTGSVCIVDTKVDYDDMKEGNIIAFKSRKTKFTHRVKSVIEEGIETKGDANDHSDGISVNSENFIGETVYVIPYIGYGLIELSTLRGKIILLTGIAAIILLSALVKEEKETENAQ
;
A
#
# COMPACT_ATOMS: atom_id res chain seq x y z
N MET A 1 -32.92 47.39 -12.02
CA MET A 1 -33.08 45.94 -11.95
C MET A 1 -31.72 45.33 -11.57
N LYS A 2 -31.49 45.00 -10.29
CA LYS A 2 -30.17 44.51 -9.80
C LYS A 2 -30.10 43.00 -10.00
N ARG A 3 -29.06 42.54 -10.73
CA ARG A 3 -28.77 41.12 -10.99
C ARG A 3 -28.35 40.41 -9.70
N LYS A 4 -29.14 39.44 -9.24
CA LYS A 4 -28.80 38.43 -8.24
C LYS A 4 -28.03 37.28 -8.95
N GLY A 5 -26.74 37.45 -9.19
CA GLY A 5 -25.91 36.43 -9.85
C GLY A 5 -24.66 35.96 -9.06
N GLY A 6 -24.39 36.56 -7.88
CA GLY A 6 -23.14 36.33 -7.17
C GLY A 6 -23.12 35.22 -6.09
N ALA A 7 -24.27 34.77 -5.62
CA ALA A 7 -24.33 33.87 -4.45
C ALA A 7 -24.05 32.41 -4.75
N GLY A 8 -24.31 31.95 -5.98
CA GLY A 8 -24.13 30.54 -6.35
C GLY A 8 -22.68 30.13 -6.59
N LYS A 9 -21.86 30.98 -7.19
CA LYS A 9 -20.42 30.73 -7.47
C LYS A 9 -19.59 30.66 -6.17
N SER A 10 -19.85 31.56 -5.20
CA SER A 10 -19.15 31.60 -3.91
C SER A 10 -19.40 30.35 -3.05
N CYS A 11 -20.58 29.75 -3.12
CA CYS A 11 -20.90 28.52 -2.37
C CYS A 11 -20.17 27.30 -2.96
N SER A 12 -20.11 27.18 -4.29
CA SER A 12 -19.39 26.10 -4.99
C SER A 12 -17.88 26.13 -4.70
N GLU A 13 -17.26 27.30 -4.72
CA GLU A 13 -15.83 27.46 -4.44
C GLU A 13 -15.46 27.09 -3.01
N LYS A 14 -16.30 27.45 -2.03
CA LYS A 14 -16.11 27.05 -0.62
C LYS A 14 -16.20 25.54 -0.45
N THR A 15 -17.19 24.92 -1.10
CA THR A 15 -17.38 23.46 -1.05
C THR A 15 -16.17 22.73 -1.65
N VAL A 16 -15.66 23.17 -2.80
CA VAL A 16 -14.47 22.58 -3.42
C VAL A 16 -13.24 22.71 -2.53
N ARG A 17 -13.03 23.87 -1.91
CA ARG A 17 -11.91 24.05 -0.96
C ARG A 17 -12.01 23.10 0.24
N ILE A 18 -13.19 22.98 0.86
CA ILE A 18 -13.39 22.06 1.97
C ILE A 18 -13.09 20.62 1.57
N ILE A 19 -13.53 20.19 0.38
CA ILE A 19 -13.24 18.85 -0.13
C ILE A 19 -11.72 18.65 -0.32
N LEU A 20 -11.03 19.62 -0.91
CA LEU A 20 -9.57 19.55 -1.09
C LEU A 20 -8.82 19.53 0.24
N ASP A 21 -9.25 20.34 1.21
CA ASP A 21 -8.66 20.34 2.56
C ASP A 21 -8.85 18.99 3.24
N VAL A 22 -10.06 18.41 3.19
CA VAL A 22 -10.33 17.08 3.75
C VAL A 22 -9.44 16.02 3.09
N ILE A 23 -9.35 16.01 1.75
CA ILE A 23 -8.47 15.07 1.02
C ILE A 23 -7.01 15.25 1.46
N THR A 24 -6.55 16.49 1.59
CA THR A 24 -5.18 16.79 2.02
C THR A 24 -4.89 16.25 3.42
N TRP A 25 -5.79 16.50 4.38
CA TRP A 25 -5.64 15.99 5.75
C TRP A 25 -5.67 14.47 5.82
N VAL A 26 -6.53 13.82 5.02
CA VAL A 26 -6.58 12.35 4.91
C VAL A 26 -5.25 11.82 4.36
N LEU A 27 -4.70 12.43 3.31
CA LEU A 27 -3.41 12.03 2.75
C LEU A 27 -2.27 12.21 3.77
N ILE A 28 -2.25 13.34 4.49
CA ILE A 28 -1.26 13.58 5.55
C ILE A 28 -1.37 12.50 6.63
N ALA A 29 -2.58 12.14 7.07
CA ALA A 29 -2.80 11.09 8.06
C ALA A 29 -2.24 9.74 7.59
N PHE A 30 -2.47 9.34 6.33
CA PHE A 30 -1.89 8.12 5.75
C PHE A 30 -0.36 8.15 5.71
N VAL A 31 0.24 9.29 5.36
CA VAL A 31 1.70 9.42 5.36
C VAL A 31 2.27 9.31 6.76
N VAL A 32 1.64 9.95 7.75
CA VAL A 32 2.06 9.87 9.16
C VAL A 32 1.94 8.44 9.67
N GLU A 33 0.83 7.75 9.41
CA GLU A 33 0.64 6.34 9.80
C GLU A 33 1.70 5.44 9.18
N TYR A 34 1.98 5.60 7.89
CA TYR A 34 3.04 4.87 7.20
C TYR A 34 4.42 5.10 7.83
N LEU A 35 4.74 6.35 8.17
CA LEU A 35 5.99 6.69 8.86
C LEU A 35 6.06 6.06 10.25
N VAL A 36 4.97 6.08 11.00
CA VAL A 36 4.87 5.43 12.32
C VAL A 36 5.12 3.93 12.20
N LEU A 37 4.53 3.25 11.22
CA LEU A 37 4.77 1.82 10.97
C LEU A 37 6.25 1.54 10.72
N ILE A 38 6.90 2.29 9.81
CA ILE A 38 8.33 2.10 9.50
C ILE A 38 9.22 2.36 10.73
N LEU A 39 8.98 3.44 11.46
CA LEU A 39 9.74 3.78 12.66
C LEU A 39 9.59 2.72 13.76
N ASN A 40 8.45 2.04 13.79
CA ASN A 40 8.21 0.90 14.68
C ASN A 40 8.75 -0.43 14.15
N GLY A 41 9.50 -0.44 13.03
CA GLY A 41 10.12 -1.64 12.49
C GLY A 41 9.16 -2.53 11.70
N HIS A 42 8.08 -1.97 11.16
CA HIS A 42 7.19 -2.72 10.27
C HIS A 42 7.54 -2.48 8.81
N GLU A 43 7.51 -3.54 8.02
CA GLU A 43 7.65 -3.47 6.56
C GLU A 43 6.34 -3.92 5.89
N LEU A 44 6.04 -3.33 4.73
CA LEU A 44 4.83 -3.65 3.97
C LEU A 44 5.19 -4.49 2.74
N TYR A 45 4.56 -5.66 2.61
CA TYR A 45 4.72 -6.53 1.46
C TYR A 45 3.38 -6.79 0.77
N VAL A 46 3.39 -6.81 -0.55
CA VAL A 46 2.20 -7.15 -1.35
C VAL A 46 2.27 -8.61 -1.76
N ALA A 47 1.26 -9.38 -1.39
CA ALA A 47 1.10 -10.76 -1.82
C ALA A 47 0.81 -10.81 -3.33
N LYS A 48 1.78 -11.29 -4.12
CA LYS A 48 1.69 -11.35 -5.59
C LYS A 48 1.18 -12.68 -6.12
N SER A 49 1.05 -13.68 -5.26
CA SER A 49 0.59 -15.04 -5.62
C SER A 49 -0.41 -15.55 -4.60
N GLY A 50 -1.15 -16.59 -4.97
CA GLY A 50 -2.14 -17.25 -4.13
C GLY A 50 -1.59 -18.36 -3.24
N SER A 51 -0.26 -18.47 -3.07
CA SER A 51 0.35 -19.57 -2.28
C SER A 51 -0.12 -19.62 -0.81
N MET A 52 -0.62 -18.52 -0.28
CA MET A 52 -1.13 -18.41 1.10
C MET A 52 -2.66 -18.36 1.17
N GLU A 53 -3.37 -18.62 0.09
CA GLU A 53 -4.83 -18.71 0.12
C GLU A 53 -5.29 -19.96 0.93
N PRO A 54 -6.39 -19.86 1.68
CA PRO A 54 -7.27 -18.70 1.80
C PRO A 54 -6.82 -17.64 2.84
N ALA A 55 -5.76 -17.87 3.62
CA ALA A 55 -5.37 -16.98 4.72
C ALA A 55 -4.89 -15.60 4.22
N ILE A 56 -4.15 -15.56 3.12
CA ILE A 56 -3.70 -14.31 2.49
C ILE A 56 -4.05 -14.38 1.01
N HIS A 57 -5.03 -13.57 0.59
CA HIS A 57 -5.41 -13.47 -0.80
C HIS A 57 -4.39 -12.71 -1.64
N THR A 58 -4.25 -13.09 -2.91
CA THR A 58 -3.48 -12.30 -3.87
C THR A 58 -3.94 -10.84 -3.85
N GLY A 59 -3.00 -9.90 -3.90
CA GLY A 59 -3.30 -8.46 -3.80
C GLY A 59 -3.52 -7.95 -2.38
N SER A 60 -3.31 -8.77 -1.35
CA SER A 60 -3.28 -8.30 0.04
C SER A 60 -1.97 -7.58 0.35
N VAL A 61 -2.01 -6.64 1.31
CA VAL A 61 -0.83 -6.03 1.91
C VAL A 61 -0.59 -6.70 3.26
N CYS A 62 0.58 -7.30 3.42
CA CYS A 62 1.05 -7.89 4.66
C CYS A 62 1.90 -6.87 5.43
N ILE A 63 1.58 -6.63 6.69
CA ILE A 63 2.39 -5.83 7.62
C ILE A 63 3.28 -6.81 8.38
N VAL A 64 4.58 -6.68 8.19
CA VAL A 64 5.60 -7.56 8.77
C VAL A 64 6.34 -6.82 9.87
N ASP A 65 6.32 -7.34 11.08
CA ASP A 65 7.15 -6.87 12.18
C ASP A 65 8.56 -7.45 12.05
N THR A 66 9.54 -6.57 11.84
CA THR A 66 10.95 -6.95 11.65
C THR A 66 11.75 -6.96 12.95
N LYS A 67 11.13 -6.59 14.08
CA LYS A 67 11.76 -6.61 15.41
C LYS A 67 11.59 -7.92 16.16
N VAL A 68 10.75 -8.79 15.66
CA VAL A 68 10.51 -10.12 16.24
C VAL A 68 11.76 -10.97 16.05
N ASP A 69 12.16 -11.66 17.11
CA ASP A 69 13.31 -12.54 17.06
C ASP A 69 12.99 -13.83 16.27
N TYR A 70 13.97 -14.29 15.51
CA TYR A 70 13.90 -15.54 14.77
C TYR A 70 13.66 -16.74 15.71
N ASP A 71 14.27 -16.73 16.88
CA ASP A 71 14.18 -17.83 17.86
C ASP A 71 12.80 -17.89 18.55
N ASP A 72 11.98 -16.84 18.45
CA ASP A 72 10.61 -16.84 18.97
C ASP A 72 9.59 -17.48 18.03
N MET A 73 10.00 -17.82 16.79
CA MET A 73 9.08 -18.36 15.79
C MET A 73 8.62 -19.77 16.14
N LYS A 74 7.33 -20.01 15.93
CA LYS A 74 6.64 -21.27 16.24
C LYS A 74 5.83 -21.74 15.04
N GLU A 75 5.50 -23.05 15.07
CA GLU A 75 4.56 -23.63 14.11
C GLU A 75 3.25 -22.83 14.07
N GLY A 76 2.80 -22.50 12.87
CA GLY A 76 1.60 -21.69 12.62
C GLY A 76 1.86 -20.19 12.40
N ASN A 77 2.98 -19.61 12.85
CA ASN A 77 3.32 -18.22 12.54
C ASN A 77 3.45 -18.04 11.02
N ILE A 78 3.05 -16.88 10.52
CA ILE A 78 3.27 -16.50 9.12
C ILE A 78 4.49 -15.60 9.07
N ILE A 79 5.55 -16.04 8.41
CA ILE A 79 6.82 -15.34 8.38
C ILE A 79 7.15 -14.83 6.97
N ALA A 80 7.81 -13.68 6.93
CA ALA A 80 8.44 -13.17 5.72
C ALA A 80 9.93 -13.55 5.72
N PHE A 81 10.42 -14.05 4.60
CA PHE A 81 11.81 -14.43 4.44
C PHE A 81 12.30 -14.20 3.00
N LYS A 82 13.60 -14.17 2.85
CA LYS A 82 14.25 -13.97 1.54
C LYS A 82 14.79 -15.30 1.02
N SER A 83 14.39 -15.68 -0.18
CA SER A 83 15.02 -16.78 -0.91
C SER A 83 15.57 -16.26 -2.23
N ARG A 84 16.89 -16.36 -2.40
CA ARG A 84 17.64 -15.77 -3.53
C ARG A 84 17.37 -14.25 -3.65
N LYS A 85 16.65 -13.83 -4.71
CA LYS A 85 16.31 -12.41 -4.96
C LYS A 85 14.86 -12.07 -4.66
N THR A 86 14.07 -13.04 -4.20
CA THR A 86 12.62 -12.90 -3.98
C THR A 86 12.32 -13.00 -2.50
N LYS A 87 11.35 -12.20 -2.04
CA LYS A 87 10.79 -12.28 -0.69
C LYS A 87 9.52 -13.11 -0.76
N PHE A 88 9.36 -14.02 0.20
CA PHE A 88 8.21 -14.89 0.35
C PHE A 88 7.55 -14.66 1.70
N THR A 89 6.26 -14.94 1.77
CA THR A 89 5.49 -14.93 3.01
C THR A 89 4.76 -16.26 3.07
N HIS A 90 5.22 -17.17 3.94
CA HIS A 90 4.62 -18.50 4.13
C HIS A 90 4.46 -18.83 5.60
N ARG A 91 3.73 -19.89 5.90
CA ARG A 91 3.50 -20.35 7.25
C ARG A 91 4.61 -21.28 7.72
N VAL A 92 5.02 -21.11 8.97
CA VAL A 92 5.92 -22.06 9.66
C VAL A 92 5.21 -23.39 9.79
N LYS A 93 5.76 -24.44 9.20
CA LYS A 93 5.29 -25.82 9.26
C LYS A 93 5.93 -26.56 10.42
N SER A 94 7.23 -26.38 10.60
CA SER A 94 8.00 -26.95 11.71
C SER A 94 9.28 -26.16 11.96
N VAL A 95 9.74 -26.21 13.20
CA VAL A 95 11.07 -25.70 13.59
C VAL A 95 11.97 -26.92 13.74
N ILE A 96 13.06 -26.99 12.99
CA ILE A 96 14.00 -28.10 12.93
C ILE A 96 15.43 -27.61 13.25
N GLU A 97 16.37 -28.51 13.47
CA GLU A 97 17.76 -28.14 13.82
C GLU A 97 18.43 -27.29 12.73
N GLU A 98 18.12 -27.56 11.46
CA GLU A 98 18.66 -26.84 10.31
C GLU A 98 17.99 -25.48 10.08
N GLY A 99 16.90 -25.16 10.80
CA GLY A 99 16.16 -23.91 10.68
C GLY A 99 14.64 -24.10 10.72
N ILE A 100 13.92 -23.21 10.05
CA ILE A 100 12.47 -23.23 9.97
C ILE A 100 12.02 -23.76 8.61
N GLU A 101 11.22 -24.81 8.60
CA GLU A 101 10.52 -25.30 7.42
C GLU A 101 9.24 -24.51 7.22
N THR A 102 9.03 -23.98 6.01
CA THR A 102 7.82 -23.23 5.66
C THR A 102 6.99 -23.92 4.62
N LYS A 103 5.71 -23.56 4.56
CA LYS A 103 4.77 -24.02 3.55
C LYS A 103 3.74 -22.94 3.25
N GLY A 104 3.46 -22.72 1.97
CA GLY A 104 2.29 -21.94 1.56
C GLY A 104 0.99 -22.71 1.87
N ASP A 105 -0.03 -22.01 2.38
CA ASP A 105 -1.30 -22.65 2.79
C ASP A 105 -2.00 -23.37 1.62
N ALA A 106 -1.88 -22.82 0.41
CA ALA A 106 -2.43 -23.40 -0.81
C ALA A 106 -1.51 -24.43 -1.50
N ASN A 107 -0.28 -24.63 -1.01
CA ASN A 107 0.67 -25.55 -1.63
C ASN A 107 0.47 -26.98 -1.09
N ASP A 108 0.66 -28.00 -1.93
CA ASP A 108 0.58 -29.40 -1.49
C ASP A 108 1.80 -29.83 -0.67
N HIS A 109 2.97 -29.26 -0.99
CA HIS A 109 4.25 -29.61 -0.37
C HIS A 109 4.90 -28.42 0.32
N SER A 110 5.80 -28.70 1.25
CA SER A 110 6.64 -27.67 1.85
C SER A 110 7.62 -27.08 0.83
N ASP A 111 8.16 -25.91 1.13
CA ASP A 111 9.02 -25.17 0.21
C ASP A 111 10.38 -25.84 -0.03
N GLY A 112 10.74 -26.87 0.76
CA GLY A 112 12.03 -27.51 0.73
C GLY A 112 13.19 -26.56 1.07
N ILE A 113 12.88 -25.36 1.55
CA ILE A 113 13.84 -24.30 1.89
C ILE A 113 13.82 -24.16 3.42
N SER A 114 14.99 -24.32 4.03
CA SER A 114 15.15 -23.98 5.44
C SER A 114 15.33 -22.47 5.58
N VAL A 115 14.52 -21.84 6.42
CA VAL A 115 14.66 -20.43 6.80
C VAL A 115 15.54 -20.37 8.03
N ASN A 116 16.59 -19.55 7.99
CA ASN A 116 17.51 -19.32 9.09
C ASN A 116 17.54 -17.82 9.44
N SER A 117 18.30 -17.46 10.48
CA SER A 117 18.42 -16.07 10.95
C SER A 117 18.91 -15.09 9.89
N GLU A 118 19.71 -15.56 8.88
CA GLU A 118 20.26 -14.67 7.85
C GLU A 118 19.22 -14.28 6.80
N ASN A 119 18.26 -15.17 6.51
CA ASN A 119 17.26 -14.93 5.47
C ASN A 119 15.87 -14.64 6.03
N PHE A 120 15.67 -14.74 7.34
CA PHE A 120 14.47 -14.31 8.03
C PHE A 120 14.33 -12.78 7.96
N ILE A 121 13.10 -12.30 7.81
CA ILE A 121 12.81 -10.86 7.77
C ILE A 121 11.94 -10.46 8.96
N GLY A 122 10.94 -11.26 9.30
CA GLY A 122 10.03 -10.94 10.39
C GLY A 122 8.73 -11.73 10.31
N GLU A 123 7.82 -11.46 11.25
CA GLU A 123 6.50 -12.08 11.33
C GLU A 123 5.43 -11.20 10.69
N THR A 124 4.51 -11.79 9.95
CA THR A 124 3.33 -11.10 9.41
C THR A 124 2.28 -10.97 10.51
N VAL A 125 2.11 -9.76 11.03
CA VAL A 125 1.21 -9.46 12.16
C VAL A 125 -0.19 -9.03 11.71
N TYR A 126 -0.31 -8.39 10.54
CA TYR A 126 -1.58 -7.97 9.95
C TYR A 126 -1.62 -8.18 8.45
N VAL A 127 -2.82 -8.45 7.95
CA VAL A 127 -3.09 -8.60 6.50
C VAL A 127 -4.27 -7.72 6.14
N ILE A 128 -4.06 -6.82 5.17
CA ILE A 128 -5.11 -5.95 4.62
C ILE A 128 -5.45 -6.48 3.23
N PRO A 129 -6.64 -7.08 3.04
CA PRO A 129 -6.97 -7.73 1.79
C PRO A 129 -7.20 -6.72 0.66
N TYR A 130 -6.82 -7.09 -0.56
CA TYR A 130 -7.12 -6.43 -1.84
C TYR A 130 -6.51 -5.04 -2.08
N ILE A 131 -6.06 -4.30 -1.07
CA ILE A 131 -5.47 -2.95 -1.22
C ILE A 131 -4.22 -2.96 -2.09
N GLY A 132 -3.46 -4.03 -2.04
CA GLY A 132 -2.22 -4.20 -2.80
C GLY A 132 -2.40 -4.27 -4.32
N TYR A 133 -3.59 -4.56 -4.85
CA TYR A 133 -3.82 -4.55 -6.30
C TYR A 133 -3.49 -3.19 -6.93
N GLY A 134 -3.90 -2.09 -6.27
CA GLY A 134 -3.54 -0.75 -6.71
C GLY A 134 -2.03 -0.52 -6.75
N LEU A 135 -1.31 -1.00 -5.74
CA LEU A 135 0.15 -0.89 -5.66
C LEU A 135 0.85 -1.76 -6.71
N ILE A 136 0.33 -2.97 -6.96
CA ILE A 136 0.84 -3.85 -8.01
C ILE A 136 0.68 -3.16 -9.37
N GLU A 137 -0.51 -2.64 -9.68
CA GLU A 137 -0.78 -1.97 -10.95
C GLU A 137 0.09 -0.73 -11.11
N LEU A 138 0.22 0.13 -10.09
CA LEU A 138 1.10 1.31 -10.09
C LEU A 138 2.58 0.96 -10.25
N SER A 139 3.00 -0.25 -9.90
CA SER A 139 4.38 -0.71 -10.11
C SER A 139 4.67 -1.03 -11.58
N THR A 140 3.64 -1.28 -12.38
CA THR A 140 3.75 -1.57 -13.81
C THR A 140 4.04 -0.30 -14.62
N LEU A 141 4.62 -0.46 -15.82
CA LEU A 141 4.81 0.67 -16.73
C LEU A 141 3.47 1.32 -17.11
N ARG A 142 2.44 0.52 -17.34
CA ARG A 142 1.08 0.96 -17.64
C ARG A 142 0.51 1.81 -16.52
N GLY A 143 0.57 1.35 -15.28
CA GLY A 143 0.07 2.08 -14.12
C GLY A 143 0.80 3.41 -13.90
N LYS A 144 2.11 3.45 -14.11
CA LYS A 144 2.91 4.69 -14.06
C LYS A 144 2.48 5.70 -15.12
N ILE A 145 2.21 5.23 -16.35
CA ILE A 145 1.72 6.10 -17.44
C ILE A 145 0.35 6.67 -17.08
N ILE A 146 -0.59 5.84 -16.61
CA ILE A 146 -1.94 6.27 -16.20
C ILE A 146 -1.85 7.31 -15.08
N LEU A 147 -1.00 7.09 -14.08
CA LEU A 147 -0.80 8.03 -12.98
C LEU A 147 -0.25 9.38 -13.48
N LEU A 148 0.81 9.35 -14.30
CA LEU A 148 1.44 10.57 -14.83
C LEU A 148 0.50 11.36 -15.75
N THR A 149 -0.25 10.69 -16.61
CA THR A 149 -1.24 11.35 -17.49
C THR A 149 -2.41 11.93 -16.69
N GLY A 150 -2.85 11.24 -15.62
CA GLY A 150 -3.86 11.77 -14.70
C GLY A 150 -3.39 13.04 -13.99
N ILE A 151 -2.17 13.05 -13.46
CA ILE A 151 -1.58 14.24 -12.83
C ILE A 151 -1.44 15.38 -13.82
N ALA A 152 -0.93 15.12 -15.03
CA ALA A 152 -0.80 16.12 -16.07
C ALA A 152 -2.15 16.73 -16.47
N ALA A 153 -3.20 15.91 -16.59
CA ALA A 153 -4.56 16.36 -16.87
C ALA A 153 -5.11 17.28 -15.77
N ILE A 154 -4.89 16.93 -14.49
CA ILE A 154 -5.31 17.76 -13.36
C ILE A 154 -4.59 19.11 -13.36
N ILE A 155 -3.28 19.13 -13.61
CA ILE A 155 -2.49 20.36 -13.69
C ILE A 155 -3.00 21.23 -14.85
N LEU A 156 -3.24 20.66 -16.03
CA LEU A 156 -3.74 21.37 -17.19
C LEU A 156 -5.12 21.99 -16.92
N LEU A 157 -6.04 21.21 -16.36
CA LEU A 157 -7.37 21.69 -15.97
C LEU A 157 -7.29 22.83 -14.96
N SER A 158 -6.42 22.73 -13.96
CA SER A 158 -6.23 23.77 -12.96
C SER A 158 -5.69 25.07 -13.56
N ALA A 159 -4.78 24.97 -14.55
CA ALA A 159 -4.25 26.12 -15.28
C ALA A 159 -5.33 26.81 -16.12
N LEU A 160 -6.12 26.04 -16.89
CA LEU A 160 -7.22 26.57 -17.71
C LEU A 160 -8.28 27.30 -16.87
N VAL A 161 -8.66 26.73 -15.72
CA VAL A 161 -9.60 27.39 -14.79
C VAL A 161 -9.04 28.68 -14.22
N LYS A 162 -7.72 28.76 -14.05
CA LYS A 162 -7.07 30.00 -13.59
C LYS A 162 -7.05 31.08 -14.65
N GLU A 163 -6.74 30.77 -15.91
CA GLU A 163 -6.76 31.71 -17.05
C GLU A 163 -8.16 32.28 -17.28
N GLU A 164 -9.21 31.45 -17.22
CA GLU A 164 -10.59 31.91 -17.39
C GLU A 164 -11.00 32.94 -16.31
N LYS A 165 -10.49 32.76 -15.07
CA LYS A 165 -10.72 33.74 -13.99
C LYS A 165 -9.97 35.06 -14.17
N GLU A 166 -8.75 35.01 -14.67
CA GLU A 166 -7.97 36.23 -14.92
C GLU A 166 -8.59 37.08 -16.04
N THR A 167 -9.12 36.45 -17.09
CA THR A 167 -9.82 37.14 -18.18
C THR A 167 -11.19 37.68 -17.76
N GLU A 168 -11.95 37.00 -16.88
CA GLU A 168 -13.25 37.50 -16.36
C GLU A 168 -13.06 38.68 -15.40
N ASN A 169 -11.95 38.75 -14.66
CA ASN A 169 -11.64 39.85 -13.74
C ASN A 169 -11.06 41.09 -14.45
N ALA A 170 -10.62 40.97 -15.69
CA ALA A 170 -10.03 42.05 -16.49
C ALA A 170 -11.07 42.81 -17.34
N GLN A 171 -12.31 42.38 -17.39
CA GLN A 171 -13.47 43.03 -18.03
C GLN A 171 -14.38 43.70 -16.99
#